data_f7a7adefc8e2b3fdb5f87e1df5619f82
#
_entry.id   f7a7adefc8e2b3fdb5f87e1df5619f82
#
_cell.length_a   1.000
_cell.length_b   1.000
_cell.length_c   1.000
_cell.angle_alpha   90.00
_cell.angle_beta   90.00
_cell.angle_gamma   90.00
#
_symmetry.space_group_name_H-M   'P 1'
#
loop_
_entity.id
_entity.type
_entity.pdbx_description
1 polymer ?
#
loop_
_entity_poly.entity_id
_entity_poly.type
_entity_poly.pdbx_seq_one_letter_code
_entity_poly.pdbx_strand_id
1 'polypeptide(L)'
;MPDTTPGLVCGHHHLYSALARGMPSPPRTPTTFLEILEQIWGRLDTALDLEMLRWSAMLGALEALECGTTAIIDHHEGPSAIEGSLDVIAQACTEVGVRVRCCYGVTDRHGSDGARRGLDENERFLKAGGGGMVGVHAAFTCTDATLDAAAGLARDLGVGVHLHVAEGTVDADAPARLGTLVRQDWLVAHGVHLPRPVPEAFVGTTLAHCARSNMHNSVGYARPRSWPGRVVLGSDGIGADMLEELRFAYTKAREDDLVSTPAEAWSWLEDGWTLVPDALDDRVRWSYDRVDDPWRLAFTPGVRALDVWVDGERVLAQGAATRVDSAEVRARAAEQSLRLFARL
;
A
#
# COMPACT_ATOMS: atom_id res chain seq x y z
N MET A 1 2.91 29.66 -13.08
CA MET A 1 2.69 28.99 -11.78
C MET A 1 2.90 27.51 -12.01
N PRO A 2 3.48 26.77 -11.08
CA PRO A 2 3.83 25.37 -11.37
C PRO A 2 2.54 24.54 -11.51
N ASP A 3 2.43 23.89 -12.64
CA ASP A 3 1.45 22.84 -12.94
C ASP A 3 2.11 21.47 -12.92
N THR A 4 3.32 21.38 -12.33
CA THR A 4 4.13 20.18 -12.27
C THR A 4 4.67 19.92 -10.88
N THR A 5 4.74 18.65 -10.52
CA THR A 5 5.40 18.13 -9.29
C THR A 5 6.35 16.99 -9.64
N PRO A 6 7.21 16.56 -8.69
CA PRO A 6 7.75 15.20 -8.71
C PRO A 6 6.63 14.16 -8.75
N GLY A 7 6.99 12.90 -9.02
CA GLY A 7 6.06 11.78 -8.94
C GLY A 7 5.58 11.54 -7.52
N LEU A 8 4.30 11.18 -7.34
CA LEU A 8 3.78 10.86 -6.02
C LEU A 8 4.11 9.40 -5.65
N VAL A 9 4.30 9.16 -4.35
CA VAL A 9 4.60 7.83 -3.79
C VAL A 9 3.45 7.37 -2.92
N CYS A 10 2.90 6.18 -3.22
CA CYS A 10 1.98 5.48 -2.33
C CYS A 10 2.78 4.61 -1.35
N GLY A 11 2.79 4.97 -0.07
CA GLY A 11 3.63 4.35 0.95
C GLY A 11 3.13 2.99 1.47
N HIS A 12 1.91 2.57 1.12
CA HIS A 12 1.33 1.26 1.42
C HIS A 12 0.13 1.01 0.51
N HIS A 13 0.16 -0.11 -0.19
CA HIS A 13 -0.89 -0.50 -1.14
C HIS A 13 -1.00 -2.02 -1.27
N HIS A 14 -2.15 -2.47 -1.78
CA HIS A 14 -2.44 -3.85 -2.13
C HIS A 14 -2.89 -3.94 -3.59
N LEU A 15 -1.94 -4.04 -4.52
CA LEU A 15 -2.23 -4.09 -5.96
C LEU A 15 -3.13 -5.27 -6.35
N TYR A 16 -3.10 -6.37 -5.59
CA TYR A 16 -3.96 -7.52 -5.84
C TYR A 16 -5.45 -7.22 -5.67
N SER A 17 -5.81 -6.14 -4.98
CA SER A 17 -7.20 -5.79 -4.67
C SER A 17 -7.92 -4.99 -5.77
N ALA A 18 -7.24 -4.57 -6.84
CA ALA A 18 -7.84 -3.72 -7.87
C ALA A 18 -9.04 -4.39 -8.57
N LEU A 19 -9.03 -5.73 -8.68
CA LEU A 19 -10.15 -6.51 -9.24
C LEU A 19 -11.35 -6.65 -8.30
N ALA A 20 -11.21 -6.32 -7.01
CA ALA A 20 -12.27 -6.55 -6.02
C ALA A 20 -13.45 -5.58 -6.15
N ARG A 21 -13.33 -4.51 -6.92
CA ARG A 21 -14.42 -3.54 -7.11
C ARG A 21 -15.62 -4.20 -7.76
N GLY A 22 -16.77 -4.15 -7.05
CA GLY A 22 -18.00 -4.78 -7.49
C GLY A 22 -18.10 -6.28 -7.18
N MET A 23 -17.18 -6.83 -6.37
CA MET A 23 -17.26 -8.23 -5.96
C MET A 23 -18.57 -8.51 -5.18
N PRO A 24 -19.07 -9.76 -5.20
CA PRO A 24 -20.27 -10.13 -4.48
C PRO A 24 -20.15 -9.85 -2.99
N SER A 25 -21.22 -9.34 -2.41
CA SER A 25 -21.31 -9.13 -0.96
C SER A 25 -21.05 -10.43 -0.20
N PRO A 26 -20.42 -10.35 0.99
CA PRO A 26 -20.26 -11.51 1.84
C PRO A 26 -21.62 -12.09 2.25
N PRO A 27 -21.68 -13.37 2.66
CA PRO A 27 -22.95 -14.03 3.02
C PRO A 27 -23.72 -13.33 4.15
N ARG A 28 -23.02 -12.61 5.01
CA ARG A 28 -23.59 -11.74 6.05
C ARG A 28 -22.79 -10.45 6.15
N THR A 29 -23.42 -9.38 6.58
CA THR A 29 -22.75 -8.10 6.81
C THR A 29 -21.74 -8.24 7.96
N PRO A 30 -20.45 -7.96 7.74
CA PRO A 30 -19.46 -7.91 8.80
C PRO A 30 -19.83 -6.84 9.84
N THR A 31 -19.64 -7.16 11.12
CA THR A 31 -19.92 -6.26 12.25
C THR A 31 -18.66 -5.91 13.04
N THR A 32 -17.55 -6.57 12.75
CA THR A 32 -16.24 -6.33 13.36
C THR A 32 -15.16 -6.30 12.29
N PHE A 33 -14.02 -5.68 12.62
CA PHE A 33 -12.86 -5.67 11.74
C PHE A 33 -12.36 -7.09 11.39
N LEU A 34 -12.35 -8.01 12.36
CA LEU A 34 -11.96 -9.40 12.11
C LEU A 34 -12.91 -10.08 11.10
N GLU A 35 -14.20 -9.82 11.19
CA GLU A 35 -15.17 -10.34 10.20
C GLU A 35 -14.96 -9.72 8.80
N ILE A 36 -14.51 -8.47 8.71
CA ILE A 36 -14.12 -7.86 7.42
C ILE A 36 -12.93 -8.63 6.83
N LEU A 37 -11.89 -8.88 7.65
CA LEU A 37 -10.74 -9.66 7.21
C LEU A 37 -11.11 -11.08 6.76
N GLU A 38 -11.95 -11.79 7.52
CA GLU A 38 -12.32 -13.17 7.21
C GLU A 38 -13.27 -13.29 6.03
N GLN A 39 -14.29 -12.41 5.95
CA GLN A 39 -15.39 -12.57 4.99
C GLN A 39 -15.17 -11.82 3.67
N ILE A 40 -14.25 -10.86 3.64
CA ILE A 40 -13.94 -10.05 2.45
C ILE A 40 -12.51 -10.34 2.01
N TRP A 41 -11.51 -9.87 2.76
CA TRP A 41 -10.11 -9.93 2.33
C TRP A 41 -9.56 -11.36 2.26
N GLY A 42 -9.79 -12.19 3.28
CA GLY A 42 -9.33 -13.58 3.27
C GLY A 42 -9.96 -14.44 2.18
N ARG A 43 -11.20 -14.13 1.76
CA ARG A 43 -11.82 -14.78 0.59
C ARG A 43 -11.15 -14.33 -0.69
N LEU A 44 -10.89 -13.03 -0.84
CA LEU A 44 -10.18 -12.48 -1.98
C LEU A 44 -8.80 -13.11 -2.11
N ASP A 45 -8.00 -13.11 -1.04
CA ASP A 45 -6.63 -13.62 -1.01
C ASP A 45 -6.55 -15.07 -1.51
N THR A 46 -7.49 -15.92 -1.08
CA THR A 46 -7.50 -17.34 -1.43
C THR A 46 -8.01 -17.62 -2.85
N ALA A 47 -8.74 -16.69 -3.44
CA ALA A 47 -9.36 -16.87 -4.76
C ALA A 47 -8.45 -16.50 -5.94
N LEU A 48 -7.36 -15.76 -5.67
CA LEU A 48 -6.46 -15.24 -6.71
C LEU A 48 -5.54 -16.32 -7.27
N ASP A 49 -5.30 -16.23 -8.58
CA ASP A 49 -4.18 -16.89 -9.27
C ASP A 49 -3.23 -15.84 -9.87
N LEU A 50 -2.07 -16.30 -10.39
CA LEU A 50 -1.05 -15.38 -10.93
C LEU A 50 -1.55 -14.56 -12.13
N GLU A 51 -2.48 -15.09 -12.93
CA GLU A 51 -3.05 -14.34 -14.05
C GLU A 51 -3.96 -13.22 -13.56
N MET A 52 -4.82 -13.51 -12.59
CA MET A 52 -5.65 -12.49 -11.92
C MET A 52 -4.77 -11.43 -11.26
N LEU A 53 -3.72 -11.86 -10.56
CA LEU A 53 -2.76 -10.96 -9.92
C LEU A 53 -2.09 -10.03 -10.93
N ARG A 54 -1.64 -10.56 -12.09
CA ARG A 54 -1.05 -9.74 -13.16
C ARG A 54 -1.99 -8.61 -13.59
N TRP A 55 -3.24 -8.96 -13.94
CA TRP A 55 -4.17 -7.96 -14.45
C TRP A 55 -4.69 -7.02 -13.36
N SER A 56 -4.74 -7.47 -12.10
CA SER A 56 -4.99 -6.60 -10.95
C SER A 56 -3.88 -5.58 -10.78
N ALA A 57 -2.61 -6.01 -10.82
CA ALA A 57 -1.47 -5.13 -10.70
C ALA A 57 -1.36 -4.14 -11.88
N MET A 58 -1.63 -4.60 -13.11
CA MET A 58 -1.67 -3.71 -14.28
C MET A 58 -2.76 -2.65 -14.18
N LEU A 59 -3.96 -3.03 -13.73
CA LEU A 59 -5.06 -2.06 -13.54
C LEU A 59 -4.73 -1.08 -12.43
N GLY A 60 -4.26 -1.56 -11.27
CA GLY A 60 -3.89 -0.70 -10.14
C GLY A 60 -2.76 0.27 -10.49
N ALA A 61 -1.72 -0.21 -11.19
CA ALA A 61 -0.62 0.63 -11.65
C ALA A 61 -1.07 1.67 -12.69
N LEU A 62 -1.95 1.29 -13.64
CA LEU A 62 -2.50 2.23 -14.62
C LEU A 62 -3.30 3.35 -13.95
N GLU A 63 -4.17 3.01 -13.01
CA GLU A 63 -4.98 4.00 -12.29
C GLU A 63 -4.13 4.90 -11.38
N ALA A 64 -3.08 4.34 -10.76
CA ALA A 64 -2.10 5.11 -10.00
C ALA A 64 -1.39 6.13 -10.90
N LEU A 65 -0.93 5.70 -12.08
CA LEU A 65 -0.27 6.56 -13.06
C LEU A 65 -1.18 7.71 -13.51
N GLU A 66 -2.46 7.43 -13.80
CA GLU A 66 -3.48 8.42 -14.17
C GLU A 66 -3.75 9.45 -13.06
N CYS A 67 -3.44 9.09 -11.82
CA CYS A 67 -3.50 9.96 -10.64
C CYS A 67 -2.15 10.57 -10.24
N GLY A 68 -1.11 10.42 -11.08
CA GLY A 68 0.22 11.00 -10.85
C GLY A 68 1.07 10.27 -9.81
N THR A 69 0.66 9.09 -9.38
CA THR A 69 1.45 8.21 -8.52
C THR A 69 2.41 7.41 -9.39
N THR A 70 3.72 7.65 -9.23
CA THR A 70 4.76 7.01 -10.03
C THR A 70 5.49 5.89 -9.31
N ALA A 71 5.27 5.76 -7.99
CA ALA A 71 5.88 4.71 -7.18
C ALA A 71 4.91 4.19 -6.13
N ILE A 72 4.93 2.86 -5.93
CA ILE A 72 4.04 2.15 -5.01
C ILE A 72 4.89 1.23 -4.12
N ILE A 73 4.60 1.23 -2.81
CA ILE A 73 5.06 0.22 -1.87
C ILE A 73 3.93 -0.79 -1.72
N ASP A 74 4.07 -1.95 -2.38
CA ASP A 74 3.04 -2.98 -2.43
C ASP A 74 3.22 -4.04 -1.35
N HIS A 75 2.12 -4.44 -0.74
CA HIS A 75 2.05 -5.54 0.22
C HIS A 75 1.11 -6.60 -0.34
N HIS A 76 1.67 -7.69 -0.86
CA HIS A 76 0.91 -8.73 -1.54
C HIS A 76 0.53 -9.88 -0.60
N GLU A 77 -0.69 -10.37 -0.75
CA GLU A 77 -1.18 -11.60 -0.13
C GLU A 77 -1.91 -12.44 -1.17
N GLY A 78 -1.66 -13.75 -1.15
CA GLY A 78 -2.28 -14.67 -2.10
C GLY A 78 -1.78 -16.11 -1.88
N PRO A 79 -2.33 -16.84 -0.87
CA PRO A 79 -1.82 -18.15 -0.47
C PRO A 79 -1.96 -19.21 -1.56
N SER A 80 -2.84 -19.01 -2.54
CA SER A 80 -3.04 -19.92 -3.68
C SER A 80 -2.01 -19.74 -4.80
N ALA A 81 -1.20 -18.65 -4.75
CA ALA A 81 -0.24 -18.31 -5.80
C ALA A 81 0.95 -17.53 -5.20
N ILE A 82 1.72 -18.18 -4.32
CA ILE A 82 2.83 -17.53 -3.60
C ILE A 82 4.04 -17.37 -4.53
N GLU A 83 4.54 -18.48 -5.07
CA GLU A 83 5.80 -18.51 -5.82
C GLU A 83 5.69 -17.73 -7.12
N GLY A 84 6.59 -16.76 -7.31
CA GLY A 84 6.64 -15.87 -8.48
C GLY A 84 5.63 -14.73 -8.45
N SER A 85 4.81 -14.58 -7.41
CA SER A 85 3.82 -13.51 -7.29
C SER A 85 4.47 -12.12 -7.32
N LEU A 86 5.60 -11.96 -6.64
CA LEU A 86 6.30 -10.67 -6.58
C LEU A 86 6.90 -10.28 -7.93
N ASP A 87 7.38 -11.24 -8.72
CA ASP A 87 7.83 -10.97 -10.10
C ASP A 87 6.67 -10.53 -10.98
N VAL A 88 5.51 -11.19 -10.86
CA VAL A 88 4.29 -10.84 -11.61
C VAL A 88 3.87 -9.39 -11.34
N ILE A 89 3.86 -8.97 -10.08
CA ILE A 89 3.54 -7.59 -9.69
C ILE A 89 4.59 -6.62 -10.23
N ALA A 90 5.88 -6.90 -10.01
CA ALA A 90 6.97 -6.05 -10.44
C ALA A 90 6.98 -5.87 -11.97
N GLN A 91 6.78 -6.95 -12.72
CA GLN A 91 6.68 -6.91 -14.18
C GLN A 91 5.47 -6.11 -14.65
N ALA A 92 4.28 -6.33 -14.06
CA ALA A 92 3.07 -5.61 -14.42
C ALA A 92 3.21 -4.09 -14.23
N CYS A 93 3.77 -3.67 -13.10
CA CYS A 93 4.04 -2.25 -12.83
C CYS A 93 5.07 -1.67 -13.81
N THR A 94 6.14 -2.41 -14.12
CA THR A 94 7.17 -1.99 -15.07
C THR A 94 6.61 -1.81 -16.48
N GLU A 95 5.73 -2.71 -16.92
CA GLU A 95 5.06 -2.61 -18.23
C GLU A 95 4.20 -1.35 -18.34
N VAL A 96 3.51 -0.98 -17.28
CA VAL A 96 2.73 0.26 -17.22
C VAL A 96 3.62 1.50 -17.13
N GLY A 97 4.79 1.38 -16.48
CA GLY A 97 5.73 2.48 -16.25
C GLY A 97 5.65 3.06 -14.84
N VAL A 98 5.24 2.27 -13.85
CA VAL A 98 5.19 2.64 -12.43
C VAL A 98 6.28 1.88 -11.68
N ARG A 99 7.03 2.57 -10.81
CA ARG A 99 7.98 1.91 -9.91
C ARG A 99 7.21 1.16 -8.82
N VAL A 100 7.69 -0.02 -8.45
CA VAL A 100 7.12 -0.76 -7.33
C VAL A 100 8.21 -1.33 -6.44
N ARG A 101 7.94 -1.35 -5.14
CA ARG A 101 8.68 -2.10 -4.13
C ARG A 101 7.71 -3.08 -3.50
N CYS A 102 7.98 -4.39 -3.68
CA CYS A 102 7.06 -5.45 -3.31
C CYS A 102 7.49 -6.16 -2.04
N CYS A 103 6.52 -6.72 -1.33
CA CYS A 103 6.74 -7.77 -0.35
C CYS A 103 5.57 -8.75 -0.34
N TYR A 104 5.84 -10.00 0.08
CA TYR A 104 4.79 -10.99 0.34
C TYR A 104 4.45 -10.98 1.84
N GLY A 105 3.20 -10.76 2.19
CA GLY A 105 2.69 -10.71 3.55
C GLY A 105 2.61 -12.09 4.18
N VAL A 106 3.70 -12.51 4.81
CA VAL A 106 3.82 -13.82 5.50
C VAL A 106 2.78 -13.93 6.61
N THR A 107 2.10 -15.06 6.67
CA THR A 107 1.06 -15.34 7.68
C THR A 107 0.95 -16.84 7.97
N ASP A 108 0.63 -17.20 9.21
CA ASP A 108 0.34 -18.59 9.63
C ASP A 108 -1.15 -18.97 9.44
N ARG A 109 -1.99 -18.08 8.92
CA ARG A 109 -3.43 -18.36 8.65
C ARG A 109 -3.64 -19.60 7.76
N HIS A 110 -2.65 -19.90 6.91
CA HIS A 110 -2.68 -21.03 5.97
C HIS A 110 -1.70 -22.13 6.37
N GLY A 111 -1.35 -22.19 7.67
CA GLY A 111 -0.40 -23.17 8.23
C GLY A 111 1.06 -22.76 8.07
N SER A 112 1.93 -23.48 8.79
CA SER A 112 3.38 -23.23 8.82
C SER A 112 4.07 -23.40 7.46
N ASP A 113 3.54 -24.25 6.58
CA ASP A 113 4.07 -24.39 5.21
C ASP A 113 3.78 -23.14 4.39
N GLY A 114 2.59 -22.56 4.51
CA GLY A 114 2.26 -21.28 3.88
C GLY A 114 3.18 -20.14 4.34
N ALA A 115 3.43 -20.03 5.63
CA ALA A 115 4.35 -19.05 6.19
C ALA A 115 5.77 -19.21 5.66
N ARG A 116 6.29 -20.46 5.66
CA ARG A 116 7.61 -20.77 5.11
C ARG A 116 7.73 -20.40 3.63
N ARG A 117 6.76 -20.78 2.79
CA ARG A 117 6.74 -20.44 1.36
C ARG A 117 6.69 -18.93 1.13
N GLY A 118 5.97 -18.19 1.97
CA GLY A 118 5.95 -16.73 1.93
C GLY A 118 7.29 -16.10 2.28
N LEU A 119 8.02 -16.65 3.26
CA LEU A 119 9.40 -16.24 3.56
C LEU A 119 10.33 -16.55 2.39
N ASP A 120 10.24 -17.77 1.84
CA ASP A 120 11.03 -18.19 0.68
C ASP A 120 10.81 -17.29 -0.54
N GLU A 121 9.57 -16.82 -0.79
CA GLU A 121 9.26 -15.90 -1.89
C GLU A 121 9.85 -14.51 -1.67
N ASN A 122 9.75 -13.94 -0.45
CA ASN A 122 10.44 -12.69 -0.12
C ASN A 122 11.95 -12.81 -0.33
N GLU A 123 12.55 -13.89 0.19
CA GLU A 123 13.99 -14.15 0.05
C GLU A 123 14.41 -14.29 -1.41
N ARG A 124 13.68 -15.11 -2.18
CA ARG A 124 13.93 -15.36 -3.60
C ARG A 124 13.91 -14.07 -4.39
N PHE A 125 12.84 -13.27 -4.23
CA PHE A 125 12.64 -12.03 -4.97
C PHE A 125 13.72 -10.99 -4.66
N LEU A 126 14.01 -10.77 -3.36
CA LEU A 126 15.02 -9.80 -2.93
C LEU A 126 16.44 -10.21 -3.34
N LYS A 127 16.79 -11.52 -3.23
CA LYS A 127 18.09 -12.03 -3.71
C LYS A 127 18.25 -11.95 -5.22
N ALA A 128 17.17 -11.99 -5.97
CA ALA A 128 17.19 -11.79 -7.42
C ALA A 128 17.35 -10.31 -7.84
N GLY A 129 17.44 -9.39 -6.88
CA GLY A 129 17.57 -7.96 -7.12
C GLY A 129 16.25 -7.21 -7.18
N GLY A 130 15.15 -7.84 -6.81
CA GLY A 130 13.85 -7.20 -6.68
C GLY A 130 13.86 -6.13 -5.57
N GLY A 131 13.25 -4.99 -5.83
CA GLY A 131 13.14 -3.91 -4.86
C GLY A 131 12.01 -4.18 -3.85
N GLY A 132 12.30 -4.11 -2.54
CA GLY A 132 11.26 -4.31 -1.54
C GLY A 132 11.77 -4.50 -0.12
N MET A 133 10.91 -5.06 0.71
CA MET A 133 11.14 -5.39 2.11
C MET A 133 10.70 -6.84 2.37
N VAL A 134 10.97 -7.39 3.55
CA VAL A 134 10.31 -8.62 3.97
C VAL A 134 8.89 -8.29 4.43
N GLY A 135 7.89 -8.91 3.84
CA GLY A 135 6.49 -8.70 4.21
C GLY A 135 6.07 -9.61 5.37
N VAL A 136 5.30 -9.06 6.29
CA VAL A 136 4.57 -9.80 7.32
C VAL A 136 3.15 -9.27 7.34
N HIS A 137 2.13 -10.15 7.35
CA HIS A 137 0.76 -9.67 7.37
C HIS A 137 0.50 -8.81 8.62
N ALA A 138 0.47 -9.42 9.79
CA ALA A 138 0.32 -8.73 11.07
C ALA A 138 0.75 -9.65 12.22
N ALA A 139 1.02 -9.08 13.40
CA ALA A 139 1.46 -9.87 14.55
C ALA A 139 0.42 -10.93 14.94
N PHE A 140 -0.86 -10.59 15.00
CA PHE A 140 -1.93 -11.50 15.42
C PHE A 140 -2.18 -12.67 14.45
N THR A 141 -1.67 -12.62 13.23
CA THR A 141 -1.81 -13.70 12.23
C THR A 141 -0.56 -14.55 12.07
N CYS A 142 0.47 -14.29 12.86
CA CYS A 142 1.74 -14.99 12.83
C CYS A 142 2.08 -15.58 14.20
N THR A 143 2.77 -16.70 14.22
CA THR A 143 3.45 -17.20 15.43
C THR A 143 4.69 -16.37 15.75
N ASP A 144 5.16 -16.38 17.00
CA ASP A 144 6.40 -15.68 17.34
C ASP A 144 7.60 -16.24 16.55
N ALA A 145 7.63 -17.54 16.29
CA ALA A 145 8.66 -18.15 15.45
C ALA A 145 8.67 -17.59 14.01
N THR A 146 7.51 -17.34 13.43
CA THR A 146 7.38 -16.72 12.10
C THR A 146 7.81 -15.25 12.12
N LEU A 147 7.46 -14.50 13.17
CA LEU A 147 7.92 -13.12 13.36
C LEU A 147 9.45 -13.04 13.50
N ASP A 148 10.03 -13.91 14.33
CA ASP A 148 11.49 -14.00 14.49
C ASP A 148 12.19 -14.35 13.19
N ALA A 149 11.66 -15.31 12.42
CA ALA A 149 12.20 -15.72 11.12
C ALA A 149 12.16 -14.58 10.10
N ALA A 150 11.04 -13.84 10.01
CA ALA A 150 10.90 -12.68 9.12
C ALA A 150 11.87 -11.55 9.50
N ALA A 151 11.97 -11.22 10.79
CA ALA A 151 12.92 -10.22 11.28
C ALA A 151 14.39 -10.65 11.05
N GLY A 152 14.68 -11.96 11.21
CA GLY A 152 15.98 -12.55 10.90
C GLY A 152 16.33 -12.40 9.41
N LEU A 153 15.43 -12.83 8.54
CA LEU A 153 15.59 -12.72 7.09
C LEU A 153 15.82 -11.27 6.64
N ALA A 154 15.04 -10.32 7.18
CA ALA A 154 15.19 -8.91 6.86
C ALA A 154 16.59 -8.37 7.27
N ARG A 155 17.11 -8.79 8.45
CA ARG A 155 18.48 -8.45 8.88
C ARG A 155 19.53 -9.02 7.94
N ASP A 156 19.40 -10.30 7.58
CA ASP A 156 20.37 -11.03 6.75
C ASP A 156 20.43 -10.43 5.33
N LEU A 157 19.30 -9.92 4.82
CA LEU A 157 19.21 -9.27 3.52
C LEU A 157 19.51 -7.75 3.57
N GLY A 158 19.65 -7.16 4.75
CA GLY A 158 19.91 -5.74 4.92
C GLY A 158 18.72 -4.85 4.51
N VAL A 159 17.49 -5.35 4.66
CA VAL A 159 16.25 -4.62 4.36
C VAL A 159 15.37 -4.49 5.59
N GLY A 160 14.34 -3.63 5.54
CA GLY A 160 13.32 -3.52 6.57
C GLY A 160 12.23 -4.60 6.47
N VAL A 161 11.28 -4.53 7.40
CA VAL A 161 10.02 -5.29 7.37
C VAL A 161 8.87 -4.34 7.09
N HIS A 162 7.93 -4.77 6.26
CA HIS A 162 6.67 -4.08 5.99
C HIS A 162 5.51 -4.91 6.53
N LEU A 163 4.71 -4.34 7.45
CA LEU A 163 3.62 -5.07 8.12
C LEU A 163 2.50 -4.15 8.58
N HIS A 164 1.29 -4.73 8.75
CA HIS A 164 0.19 -4.09 9.44
C HIS A 164 0.40 -4.21 10.95
N VAL A 165 0.17 -3.13 11.70
CA VAL A 165 0.32 -3.13 13.16
C VAL A 165 -0.85 -2.43 13.81
N ALA A 166 -1.50 -3.12 14.73
CA ALA A 166 -2.54 -2.56 15.57
C ALA A 166 -3.62 -1.79 14.76
N GLU A 167 -4.00 -2.31 13.60
CA GLU A 167 -5.10 -1.75 12.80
C GLU A 167 -6.42 -1.92 13.54
N GLY A 168 -6.72 -3.13 14.02
CA GLY A 168 -7.86 -3.41 14.87
C GLY A 168 -7.45 -3.80 16.29
N THR A 169 -8.41 -3.83 17.20
CA THR A 169 -8.20 -4.23 18.61
C THR A 169 -7.75 -5.69 18.77
N VAL A 170 -7.95 -6.52 17.74
CA VAL A 170 -7.47 -7.91 17.70
C VAL A 170 -5.93 -8.00 17.73
N ASP A 171 -5.23 -6.94 17.31
CA ASP A 171 -3.77 -6.84 17.27
C ASP A 171 -3.22 -5.95 18.41
N ALA A 172 -3.94 -5.83 19.52
CA ALA A 172 -3.55 -4.97 20.64
C ALA A 172 -2.26 -5.44 21.35
N ASP A 173 -1.87 -6.70 21.21
CA ASP A 173 -0.65 -7.27 21.77
C ASP A 173 0.58 -7.11 20.85
N ALA A 174 0.41 -6.60 19.63
CA ALA A 174 1.50 -6.39 18.67
C ALA A 174 2.73 -5.68 19.29
N PRO A 175 2.59 -4.61 20.11
CA PRO A 175 3.75 -3.96 20.72
C PRO A 175 4.58 -4.89 21.62
N ALA A 176 3.93 -5.79 22.35
CA ALA A 176 4.62 -6.72 23.25
C ALA A 176 5.37 -7.81 22.44
N ARG A 177 4.75 -8.32 21.36
CA ARG A 177 5.31 -9.37 20.52
C ARG A 177 6.42 -8.87 19.58
N LEU A 178 6.28 -7.66 19.08
CA LEU A 178 7.21 -7.05 18.12
C LEU A 178 8.35 -6.27 18.78
N GLY A 179 8.21 -5.87 20.06
CA GLY A 179 9.03 -4.86 20.70
C GLY A 179 10.55 -5.12 20.69
N THR A 180 11.01 -6.37 20.64
CA THR A 180 12.44 -6.72 20.52
C THR A 180 12.91 -6.91 19.09
N LEU A 181 12.00 -6.95 18.12
CA LEU A 181 12.27 -7.23 16.71
C LEU A 181 12.33 -5.98 15.85
N VAL A 182 11.50 -4.98 16.21
CA VAL A 182 11.32 -3.74 15.42
C VAL A 182 12.64 -2.99 15.27
N ARG A 183 12.89 -2.50 14.06
CA ARG A 183 14.03 -1.66 13.71
C ARG A 183 13.52 -0.38 13.02
N GLN A 184 14.37 0.65 12.99
CA GLN A 184 14.02 1.94 12.40
C GLN A 184 13.74 1.89 10.89
N ASP A 185 14.24 0.87 10.19
CA ASP A 185 14.00 0.63 8.76
C ASP A 185 12.68 -0.09 8.47
N TRP A 186 11.85 -0.34 9.49
CA TRP A 186 10.54 -0.97 9.30
C TRP A 186 9.49 0.04 8.85
N LEU A 187 8.60 -0.43 7.97
CA LEU A 187 7.41 0.27 7.51
C LEU A 187 6.18 -0.34 8.19
N VAL A 188 5.54 0.46 9.03
CA VAL A 188 4.38 0.07 9.84
C VAL A 188 3.13 0.67 9.23
N ALA A 189 2.19 -0.15 8.78
CA ALA A 189 0.90 0.34 8.30
C ALA A 189 -0.10 0.47 9.47
N HIS A 190 -0.99 1.45 9.38
CA HIS A 190 -2.11 1.78 10.28
C HIS A 190 -1.72 2.34 11.66
N GLY A 191 -1.22 1.54 12.60
CA GLY A 191 -0.84 1.97 13.95
C GLY A 191 -1.98 2.58 14.79
N VAL A 192 -3.25 2.24 14.49
CA VAL A 192 -4.46 2.87 15.04
C VAL A 192 -4.59 2.63 16.53
N HIS A 193 -4.45 1.38 16.96
CA HIS A 193 -4.64 0.93 18.35
C HIS A 193 -3.34 0.81 19.15
N LEU A 194 -2.23 1.34 18.63
CA LEU A 194 -1.01 1.43 19.44
C LEU A 194 -1.23 2.31 20.68
N PRO A 195 -0.67 1.95 21.85
CA PRO A 195 -0.71 2.80 23.03
C PRO A 195 -0.16 4.21 22.76
N ARG A 196 -0.62 5.18 23.55
CA ARG A 196 -0.09 6.55 23.50
C ARG A 196 0.48 6.91 24.87
N PRO A 197 1.74 7.36 24.98
CA PRO A 197 2.72 7.54 23.87
C PRO A 197 3.02 6.24 23.15
N VAL A 198 3.40 6.33 21.86
CA VAL A 198 3.81 5.18 21.06
C VAL A 198 4.99 4.48 21.75
N PRO A 199 4.99 3.13 21.85
CA PRO A 199 6.06 2.39 22.52
C PRO A 199 7.44 2.68 21.91
N GLU A 200 8.46 2.71 22.76
CA GLU A 200 9.85 3.08 22.40
C GLU A 200 10.39 2.23 21.24
N ALA A 201 10.00 0.96 21.16
CA ALA A 201 10.39 0.07 20.07
C ALA A 201 10.05 0.60 18.65
N PHE A 202 9.03 1.44 18.54
CA PHE A 202 8.60 2.01 17.25
C PHE A 202 9.21 3.38 16.96
N VAL A 203 10.04 3.92 17.85
CA VAL A 203 10.72 5.21 17.64
C VAL A 203 11.65 5.11 16.43
N GLY A 204 11.47 6.05 15.49
CA GLY A 204 12.25 6.10 14.25
C GLY A 204 11.73 5.25 13.09
N THR A 205 10.73 4.37 13.32
CA THR A 205 10.06 3.64 12.22
C THR A 205 9.25 4.60 11.34
N THR A 206 8.89 4.14 10.14
CA THR A 206 7.98 4.88 9.26
C THR A 206 6.55 4.36 9.42
N LEU A 207 5.59 5.27 9.68
CA LEU A 207 4.16 4.97 9.66
C LEU A 207 3.59 5.21 8.26
N ALA A 208 2.98 4.20 7.65
CA ALA A 208 2.09 4.38 6.51
C ALA A 208 0.67 4.68 7.03
N HIS A 209 0.25 5.94 6.91
CA HIS A 209 -1.07 6.39 7.34
C HIS A 209 -2.09 6.22 6.23
N CYS A 210 -3.03 5.29 6.40
CA CYS A 210 -4.08 4.93 5.44
C CYS A 210 -5.43 5.49 5.93
N ALA A 211 -5.58 6.82 5.88
CA ALA A 211 -6.72 7.52 6.50
C ALA A 211 -8.07 7.03 5.97
N ARG A 212 -8.22 6.92 4.64
CA ARG A 212 -9.45 6.47 3.98
C ARG A 212 -9.81 5.04 4.39
N SER A 213 -8.84 4.13 4.33
CA SER A 213 -9.06 2.72 4.69
C SER A 213 -9.44 2.56 6.17
N ASN A 214 -8.74 3.24 7.08
CA ASN A 214 -9.05 3.21 8.50
C ASN A 214 -10.50 3.67 8.78
N MET A 215 -10.97 4.72 8.10
CA MET A 215 -12.35 5.19 8.20
C MET A 215 -13.33 4.19 7.59
N HIS A 216 -13.01 3.62 6.41
CA HIS A 216 -13.86 2.64 5.74
C HIS A 216 -14.07 1.39 6.58
N ASN A 217 -13.01 0.89 7.20
CA ASN A 217 -13.04 -0.28 8.07
C ASN A 217 -13.54 0.03 9.51
N SER A 218 -13.87 1.30 9.80
CA SER A 218 -14.32 1.76 11.12
C SER A 218 -13.35 1.40 12.26
N VAL A 219 -12.05 1.31 11.98
CA VAL A 219 -11.04 0.93 12.98
C VAL A 219 -10.58 2.10 13.85
N GLY A 220 -10.74 3.34 13.40
CA GLY A 220 -10.40 4.54 14.19
C GLY A 220 -9.38 5.44 13.51
N TYR A 221 -8.62 6.20 14.32
CA TYR A 221 -7.66 7.19 13.84
C TYR A 221 -6.26 6.98 14.43
N ALA A 222 -5.27 6.83 13.57
CA ALA A 222 -3.89 6.56 13.94
C ALA A 222 -3.16 7.72 14.64
N ARG A 223 -3.71 8.95 14.59
CA ARG A 223 -3.07 10.18 15.11
C ARG A 223 -1.62 10.34 14.65
N PRO A 224 -1.37 10.42 13.33
CA PRO A 224 -0.02 10.40 12.75
C PRO A 224 0.89 11.51 13.30
N ARG A 225 0.35 12.69 13.66
CA ARG A 225 1.10 13.77 14.31
C ARG A 225 1.87 13.34 15.56
N SER A 226 1.36 12.34 16.29
CA SER A 226 2.00 11.82 17.51
C SER A 226 2.96 10.65 17.24
N TRP A 227 3.20 10.32 15.98
CA TRP A 227 4.15 9.26 15.62
C TRP A 227 5.60 9.70 15.88
N PRO A 228 6.42 8.90 16.58
CA PRO A 228 7.77 9.31 16.95
C PRO A 228 8.80 8.99 15.84
N GLY A 229 8.41 9.07 14.59
CA GLY A 229 9.21 8.79 13.40
C GLY A 229 8.62 9.47 12.19
N ARG A 230 8.92 8.94 11.00
CA ARG A 230 8.38 9.46 9.74
C ARG A 230 6.95 9.00 9.53
N VAL A 231 6.14 9.83 8.91
CA VAL A 231 4.80 9.46 8.44
C VAL A 231 4.75 9.61 6.93
N VAL A 232 4.22 8.59 6.25
CA VAL A 232 3.93 8.63 4.82
C VAL A 232 2.45 8.33 4.60
N LEU A 233 1.87 8.77 3.48
CA LEU A 233 0.51 8.40 3.13
C LEU A 233 0.50 7.08 2.37
N GLY A 234 -0.47 6.23 2.67
CA GLY A 234 -0.79 4.99 1.96
C GLY A 234 -2.28 4.94 1.64
N SER A 235 -2.65 4.21 0.60
CA SER A 235 -4.04 4.01 0.21
C SER A 235 -4.63 2.70 0.74
N ASP A 236 -3.79 1.75 1.14
CA ASP A 236 -4.21 0.39 1.47
C ASP A 236 -4.85 -0.31 0.25
N GLY A 237 -5.92 -1.06 0.40
CA GLY A 237 -6.60 -1.66 -0.75
C GLY A 237 -7.36 -0.66 -1.61
N ILE A 238 -7.42 -0.95 -2.91
CA ILE A 238 -8.22 -0.31 -3.96
C ILE A 238 -7.93 1.18 -4.17
N GLY A 239 -7.16 1.44 -5.23
CA GLY A 239 -6.83 2.78 -5.70
C GLY A 239 -5.59 3.38 -5.04
N ALA A 240 -4.82 4.16 -5.80
CA ALA A 240 -3.62 4.86 -5.36
C ALA A 240 -3.63 6.34 -5.80
N ASP A 241 -4.77 7.01 -5.64
CA ASP A 241 -4.89 8.47 -5.82
C ASP A 241 -4.38 9.18 -4.57
N MET A 242 -3.10 9.53 -4.57
CA MET A 242 -2.45 10.12 -3.39
C MET A 242 -2.94 11.54 -3.07
N LEU A 243 -3.50 12.27 -4.03
CA LEU A 243 -4.15 13.56 -3.75
C LEU A 243 -5.51 13.36 -3.06
N GLU A 244 -6.20 12.26 -3.33
CA GLU A 244 -7.40 11.88 -2.58
C GLU A 244 -7.03 11.47 -1.15
N GLU A 245 -5.99 10.63 -0.97
CA GLU A 245 -5.50 10.25 0.36
C GLU A 245 -5.04 11.48 1.18
N LEU A 246 -4.40 12.46 0.55
CA LEU A 246 -4.09 13.76 1.17
C LEU A 246 -5.35 14.43 1.75
N ARG A 247 -6.43 14.49 0.95
CA ARG A 247 -7.70 15.10 1.38
C ARG A 247 -8.34 14.37 2.55
N PHE A 248 -8.34 13.04 2.51
CA PHE A 248 -8.85 12.21 3.61
C PHE A 248 -7.98 12.36 4.87
N ALA A 249 -6.66 12.32 4.73
CA ALA A 249 -5.73 12.49 5.84
C ALA A 249 -5.91 13.86 6.52
N TYR A 250 -5.98 14.94 5.73
CA TYR A 250 -6.26 16.28 6.25
C TYR A 250 -7.62 16.36 6.94
N THR A 251 -8.68 15.90 6.27
CA THR A 251 -10.04 16.01 6.81
C THR A 251 -10.19 15.24 8.12
N LYS A 252 -9.59 14.05 8.19
CA LYS A 252 -9.60 13.23 9.41
C LYS A 252 -8.76 13.85 10.53
N ALA A 253 -7.60 14.41 10.20
CA ALA A 253 -6.78 15.14 11.17
C ALA A 253 -7.52 16.37 11.72
N ARG A 254 -8.22 17.11 10.86
CA ARG A 254 -8.99 18.29 11.21
C ARG A 254 -10.22 17.98 12.07
N GLU A 255 -10.86 16.82 11.86
CA GLU A 255 -11.94 16.33 12.71
C GLU A 255 -11.45 16.00 14.12
N ASP A 256 -10.25 15.41 14.27
CA ASP A 256 -9.65 15.07 15.56
C ASP A 256 -9.08 16.31 16.28
N ASP A 257 -8.43 17.21 15.52
CA ASP A 257 -7.78 18.42 16.08
C ASP A 257 -7.93 19.62 15.15
N LEU A 258 -8.57 20.67 15.67
CA LEU A 258 -8.89 21.90 14.92
C LEU A 258 -7.64 22.67 14.44
N VAL A 259 -6.45 22.43 14.98
CA VAL A 259 -5.21 23.09 14.51
C VAL A 259 -4.56 22.41 13.31
N SER A 260 -5.03 21.23 12.88
CA SER A 260 -4.49 20.51 11.71
C SER A 260 -4.66 21.31 10.43
N THR A 261 -3.67 21.26 9.57
CA THR A 261 -3.63 22.02 8.30
C THR A 261 -3.38 21.10 7.10
N PRO A 262 -3.79 21.51 5.88
CA PRO A 262 -3.43 20.78 4.66
C PRO A 262 -1.91 20.64 4.46
N ALA A 263 -1.12 21.63 4.91
CA ALA A 263 0.34 21.59 4.79
C ALA A 263 0.95 20.44 5.61
N GLU A 264 0.35 20.09 6.73
CA GLU A 264 0.79 18.93 7.51
C GLU A 264 0.53 17.60 6.76
N ALA A 265 -0.67 17.41 6.19
CA ALA A 265 -0.96 16.23 5.38
C ALA A 265 -0.11 16.19 4.09
N TRP A 266 0.21 17.36 3.55
CA TRP A 266 1.14 17.49 2.42
C TRP A 266 2.55 17.03 2.79
N SER A 267 3.06 17.37 3.97
CA SER A 267 4.38 16.89 4.42
C SER A 267 4.42 15.36 4.54
N TRP A 268 3.32 14.71 4.95
CA TRP A 268 3.24 13.23 4.97
C TRP A 268 3.23 12.64 3.55
N LEU A 269 2.68 13.35 2.57
CA LEU A 269 2.75 12.96 1.17
C LEU A 269 4.19 13.06 0.64
N GLU A 270 4.87 14.18 0.93
CA GLU A 270 6.27 14.42 0.52
C GLU A 270 7.24 13.43 1.17
N ASP A 271 7.00 13.03 2.42
CA ASP A 271 7.80 12.01 3.11
C ASP A 271 7.82 10.66 2.37
N GLY A 272 6.85 10.39 1.50
CA GLY A 272 6.83 9.22 0.61
C GLY A 272 8.09 9.11 -0.26
N TRP A 273 8.68 10.22 -0.68
CA TRP A 273 9.94 10.23 -1.46
C TRP A 273 11.12 9.61 -0.71
N THR A 274 11.08 9.55 0.61
CA THR A 274 12.13 8.88 1.38
C THR A 274 12.13 7.37 1.21
N LEU A 275 10.96 6.78 0.86
CA LEU A 275 10.83 5.36 0.55
C LEU A 275 11.29 5.03 -0.88
N VAL A 276 11.07 5.96 -1.82
CA VAL A 276 11.48 5.81 -3.23
C VAL A 276 12.06 7.14 -3.71
N PRO A 277 13.34 7.44 -3.40
CA PRO A 277 13.97 8.72 -3.76
C PRO A 277 13.94 9.03 -5.26
N ASP A 278 14.02 8.00 -6.11
CA ASP A 278 14.01 8.17 -7.57
C ASP A 278 12.70 8.82 -8.08
N ALA A 279 11.62 8.79 -7.30
CA ALA A 279 10.37 9.45 -7.66
C ALA A 279 10.45 11.00 -7.61
N LEU A 280 11.49 11.55 -6.96
CA LEU A 280 11.79 12.99 -7.01
C LEU A 280 12.23 13.46 -8.40
N ASP A 281 12.86 12.57 -9.17
CA ASP A 281 13.33 12.86 -10.53
C ASP A 281 12.22 12.64 -11.57
N ASP A 282 11.12 11.99 -11.18
CA ASP A 282 9.93 11.87 -12.01
C ASP A 282 9.23 13.22 -12.14
N ARG A 283 8.42 13.36 -13.17
CA ARG A 283 7.69 14.60 -13.39
C ARG A 283 6.24 14.31 -13.74
N VAL A 284 5.33 14.97 -13.04
CA VAL A 284 3.89 14.93 -13.30
C VAL A 284 3.42 16.32 -13.69
N ARG A 285 2.77 16.46 -14.86
CA ARG A 285 2.03 17.64 -15.24
C ARG A 285 0.53 17.42 -15.00
N TRP A 286 -0.07 18.33 -14.27
CA TRP A 286 -1.41 18.20 -13.78
C TRP A 286 -2.44 18.96 -14.61
N SER A 287 -3.71 18.57 -14.46
CA SER A 287 -4.89 19.29 -14.98
C SER A 287 -5.22 20.56 -14.18
N TYR A 288 -4.36 20.97 -13.24
CA TYR A 288 -4.53 22.09 -12.33
C TYR A 288 -3.23 22.88 -12.17
N ASP A 289 -3.31 24.20 -12.01
CA ASP A 289 -2.19 25.13 -12.11
C ASP A 289 -1.58 25.57 -10.77
N ARG A 290 -2.02 25.05 -9.65
CA ARG A 290 -1.54 25.41 -8.30
C ARG A 290 -1.34 24.17 -7.43
N VAL A 291 -0.63 23.20 -7.99
CA VAL A 291 -0.32 21.93 -7.34
C VAL A 291 0.75 22.04 -6.25
N ASP A 292 1.35 23.20 -6.09
CA ASP A 292 2.28 23.58 -5.03
C ASP A 292 1.58 24.19 -3.80
N ASP A 293 0.24 24.32 -3.82
CA ASP A 293 -0.52 24.93 -2.74
C ASP A 293 -1.42 23.88 -2.05
N PRO A 294 -0.99 23.35 -0.88
CA PRO A 294 -1.75 22.33 -0.15
C PRO A 294 -3.18 22.73 0.18
N TRP A 295 -3.44 24.03 0.48
CA TRP A 295 -4.78 24.53 0.75
C TRP A 295 -5.70 24.41 -0.45
N ARG A 296 -5.20 24.71 -1.64
CA ARG A 296 -5.96 24.55 -2.88
C ARG A 296 -6.23 23.09 -3.19
N LEU A 297 -5.22 22.22 -3.09
CA LEU A 297 -5.36 20.79 -3.36
C LEU A 297 -6.33 20.11 -2.40
N ALA A 298 -6.33 20.50 -1.13
CA ALA A 298 -7.27 19.97 -0.14
C ALA A 298 -8.74 20.19 -0.50
N PHE A 299 -9.04 21.23 -1.28
CA PHE A 299 -10.40 21.62 -1.64
C PHE A 299 -10.70 21.56 -3.15
N THR A 300 -9.76 21.08 -3.97
CA THR A 300 -9.95 20.91 -5.42
C THR A 300 -10.07 19.43 -5.77
N PRO A 301 -11.29 18.92 -5.99
CA PRO A 301 -11.48 17.53 -6.40
C PRO A 301 -11.12 17.32 -7.88
N GLY A 302 -10.87 16.07 -8.27
CA GLY A 302 -10.73 15.68 -9.67
C GLY A 302 -9.47 16.17 -10.37
N VAL A 303 -8.44 16.57 -9.62
CA VAL A 303 -7.10 16.84 -10.19
C VAL A 303 -6.56 15.53 -10.77
N ARG A 304 -6.09 15.54 -12.03
CA ARG A 304 -5.58 14.37 -12.74
C ARG A 304 -4.25 14.69 -13.40
N ALA A 305 -3.40 13.66 -13.52
CA ALA A 305 -2.20 13.78 -14.32
C ALA A 305 -2.56 13.89 -15.80
N LEU A 306 -1.95 14.86 -16.49
CA LEU A 306 -2.04 14.98 -17.94
C LEU A 306 -0.85 14.31 -18.61
N ASP A 307 0.35 14.53 -18.08
CA ASP A 307 1.56 13.91 -18.56
C ASP A 307 2.40 13.46 -17.38
N VAL A 308 3.01 12.29 -17.51
CA VAL A 308 3.91 11.72 -16.51
C VAL A 308 5.17 11.24 -17.19
N TRP A 309 6.33 11.58 -16.61
CA TRP A 309 7.65 11.06 -17.00
C TRP A 309 8.24 10.28 -15.82
N VAL A 310 8.68 9.06 -16.10
CA VAL A 310 9.37 8.17 -15.16
C VAL A 310 10.71 7.78 -15.80
N ASP A 311 11.82 7.95 -15.08
CA ASP A 311 13.19 7.74 -15.62
C ASP A 311 13.45 8.51 -16.93
N GLY A 312 12.85 9.71 -17.07
CA GLY A 312 12.97 10.53 -18.27
C GLY A 312 12.08 10.08 -19.46
N GLU A 313 11.41 8.95 -19.38
CA GLU A 313 10.48 8.47 -20.40
C GLU A 313 9.05 8.95 -20.09
N ARG A 314 8.35 9.44 -21.12
CA ARG A 314 6.95 9.86 -20.98
C ARG A 314 6.05 8.62 -20.99
N VAL A 315 5.54 8.23 -19.84
CA VAL A 315 4.70 7.03 -19.63
C VAL A 315 3.20 7.33 -19.64
N LEU A 316 2.80 8.61 -19.45
CA LEU A 316 1.44 9.10 -19.66
C LEU A 316 1.50 10.34 -20.56
N ALA A 317 0.64 10.44 -21.56
CA ALA A 317 0.55 11.56 -22.48
C ALA A 317 -0.92 11.99 -22.66
N GLN A 318 -1.24 13.24 -22.26
CA GLN A 318 -2.59 13.78 -22.30
C GLN A 318 -3.64 12.86 -21.65
N GLY A 319 -3.28 12.25 -20.52
CA GLY A 319 -4.12 11.33 -19.75
C GLY A 319 -4.22 9.91 -20.29
N ALA A 320 -3.48 9.55 -21.35
CA ALA A 320 -3.41 8.20 -21.89
C ALA A 320 -2.05 7.56 -21.65
N ALA A 321 -2.02 6.31 -21.17
CA ALA A 321 -0.79 5.56 -21.02
C ALA A 321 -0.11 5.34 -22.38
N THR A 322 1.23 5.40 -22.41
CA THR A 322 2.01 5.29 -23.64
C THR A 322 2.63 3.91 -23.85
N ARG A 323 2.79 3.15 -22.77
CA ARG A 323 3.43 1.82 -22.78
C ARG A 323 2.44 0.68 -22.93
N VAL A 324 1.18 0.90 -22.56
CA VAL A 324 0.11 -0.09 -22.59
C VAL A 324 -1.15 0.50 -23.21
N ASP A 325 -2.00 -0.37 -23.80
CA ASP A 325 -3.34 0.03 -24.20
C ASP A 325 -4.26 0.02 -22.97
N SER A 326 -4.64 1.21 -22.51
CA SER A 326 -5.50 1.38 -21.33
C SER A 326 -6.87 0.67 -21.48
N ALA A 327 -7.40 0.60 -22.71
CA ALA A 327 -8.67 -0.09 -22.96
C ALA A 327 -8.51 -1.61 -22.85
N GLU A 328 -7.41 -2.17 -23.37
CA GLU A 328 -7.09 -3.59 -23.22
C GLU A 328 -6.88 -3.94 -21.73
N VAL A 329 -6.07 -3.17 -20.98
CA VAL A 329 -5.84 -3.43 -19.56
C VAL A 329 -7.18 -3.47 -18.80
N ARG A 330 -8.07 -2.52 -19.03
CA ARG A 330 -9.39 -2.49 -18.36
C ARG A 330 -10.28 -3.65 -18.80
N ALA A 331 -10.27 -4.03 -20.06
CA ALA A 331 -11.07 -5.15 -20.56
C ALA A 331 -10.59 -6.49 -19.97
N ARG A 332 -9.27 -6.72 -19.92
CA ARG A 332 -8.68 -7.91 -19.31
C ARG A 332 -8.92 -7.95 -17.81
N ALA A 333 -8.75 -6.83 -17.11
CA ALA A 333 -9.05 -6.74 -15.69
C ALA A 333 -10.54 -7.06 -15.41
N ALA A 334 -11.46 -6.56 -16.24
CA ALA A 334 -12.89 -6.89 -16.11
C ALA A 334 -13.16 -8.39 -16.32
N GLU A 335 -12.52 -9.02 -17.31
CA GLU A 335 -12.59 -10.48 -17.52
C GLU A 335 -12.10 -11.23 -16.27
N GLN A 336 -10.95 -10.84 -15.72
CA GLN A 336 -10.40 -11.47 -14.52
C GLN A 336 -11.26 -11.21 -13.27
N SER A 337 -11.88 -10.04 -13.15
CA SER A 337 -12.85 -9.77 -12.06
C SER A 337 -14.03 -10.75 -12.11
N LEU A 338 -14.57 -11.05 -13.30
CA LEU A 338 -15.65 -12.04 -13.42
C LEU A 338 -15.18 -13.46 -13.04
N ARG A 339 -13.95 -13.85 -13.43
CA ARG A 339 -13.35 -15.12 -13.01
C ARG A 339 -13.17 -15.18 -11.49
N LEU A 340 -12.69 -14.10 -10.88
CA LEU A 340 -12.52 -13.96 -9.44
C LEU A 340 -13.87 -14.09 -8.73
N PHE A 341 -14.89 -13.36 -9.17
CA PHE A 341 -16.22 -13.37 -8.54
C PHE A 341 -16.90 -14.74 -8.61
N ALA A 342 -16.58 -15.54 -9.64
CA ALA A 342 -17.08 -16.92 -9.73
C ALA A 342 -16.43 -17.88 -8.72
N ARG A 343 -15.35 -17.47 -8.03
CA ARG A 343 -14.67 -18.25 -6.97
C ARG A 343 -15.05 -17.80 -5.56
N LEU A 344 -15.70 -16.65 -5.44
CA LEU A 344 -16.15 -16.07 -4.17
C LEU A 344 -17.57 -16.52 -3.80
#